data_f1dc40545dbec49312da931ad5612a02
#
_entry.id   f1dc40545dbec49312da931ad5612a02
#
_cell.length_a   1.000
_cell.length_b   1.000
_cell.length_c   1.000
_cell.angle_alpha   90.00
_cell.angle_beta   90.00
_cell.angle_gamma   90.00
#
_symmetry.space_group_name_H-M   'P 1'
#
loop_
_entity.id
_entity.type
_entity.pdbx_description
1 polymer ?
#
loop_
_entity_poly.entity_id
_entity_poly.type
_entity_poly.pdbx_seq_one_letter_code
_entity_poly.pdbx_strand_id
1 'polypeptide(L)'
;MFQKMRTNTRGFTLIELMIVIAIIGILAAIAIPNFIAYRNKAFCSAAESDAKSIAADIADYFAIPAHTNLVTADVSYNASGTNTFTITTADPSVNITITVTDGSGRCPTDYQTASSGWDNANVFSEVLAQ
;
A
#
# COMPACT_ATOMS: atom_id res chain seq x y z
N MET A 1 36.38 -60.88 3.33
CA MET A 1 34.90 -60.83 3.14
C MET A 1 34.44 -59.39 3.17
N PHE A 2 34.13 -58.85 2.02
CA PHE A 2 33.56 -57.49 1.97
C PHE A 2 32.06 -57.59 2.24
N GLN A 3 31.64 -57.19 3.42
CA GLN A 3 30.25 -57.01 3.75
C GLN A 3 29.74 -55.81 2.95
N LYS A 4 28.93 -56.10 1.93
CA LYS A 4 28.24 -55.10 1.15
C LYS A 4 27.26 -54.39 2.10
N MET A 5 27.64 -53.23 2.62
CA MET A 5 26.72 -52.32 3.29
C MET A 5 25.60 -52.00 2.32
N ARG A 6 24.45 -52.61 2.51
CA ARG A 6 23.21 -52.15 1.90
C ARG A 6 22.91 -50.78 2.51
N THR A 7 23.37 -49.76 1.89
CA THR A 7 22.83 -48.43 2.13
C THR A 7 21.37 -48.46 1.73
N ASN A 8 20.51 -48.44 2.72
CA ASN A 8 19.06 -48.41 2.53
C ASN A 8 18.69 -47.01 2.07
N THR A 9 19.00 -46.69 0.82
CA THR A 9 18.61 -45.43 0.18
C THR A 9 17.13 -45.53 -0.17
N ARG A 10 16.29 -45.09 0.77
CA ARG A 10 14.88 -44.79 0.48
C ARG A 10 14.82 -43.54 -0.36
N GLY A 11 14.83 -43.71 -1.68
CA GLY A 11 14.58 -42.61 -2.61
C GLY A 11 13.10 -42.38 -2.80
N PHE A 12 12.76 -41.16 -3.18
CA PHE A 12 11.40 -40.81 -3.63
C PHE A 12 11.04 -41.52 -4.93
N THR A 13 9.79 -41.93 -5.06
CA THR A 13 9.29 -42.45 -6.31
C THR A 13 8.96 -41.29 -7.25
N LEU A 14 9.00 -41.54 -8.56
CA LEU A 14 8.68 -40.54 -9.57
C LEU A 14 7.24 -40.04 -9.43
N ILE A 15 6.30 -40.90 -9.09
CA ILE A 15 4.90 -40.55 -8.89
C ILE A 15 4.67 -39.65 -7.67
N GLU A 16 5.41 -39.87 -6.57
CA GLU A 16 5.35 -39.02 -5.39
C GLU A 16 5.78 -37.59 -5.72
N LEU A 17 6.83 -37.43 -6.50
CA LEU A 17 7.29 -36.11 -6.95
C LEU A 17 6.27 -35.46 -7.90
N MET A 18 5.68 -36.24 -8.82
CA MET A 18 4.67 -35.73 -9.76
C MET A 18 3.42 -35.23 -9.03
N ILE A 19 2.95 -35.94 -8.02
CA ILE A 19 1.79 -35.51 -7.23
C ILE A 19 2.08 -34.21 -6.49
N VAL A 20 3.25 -34.07 -5.89
CA VAL A 20 3.66 -32.85 -5.15
C VAL A 20 3.67 -31.64 -6.07
N ILE A 21 4.33 -31.71 -7.21
CA ILE A 21 4.37 -30.60 -8.16
C ILE A 21 3.00 -30.26 -8.75
N ALA A 22 2.15 -31.26 -8.96
CA ALA A 22 0.77 -31.05 -9.42
C ALA A 22 -0.06 -30.27 -8.38
N ILE A 23 0.04 -30.64 -7.10
CA ILE A 23 -0.65 -29.94 -6.00
C ILE A 23 -0.12 -28.52 -5.86
N ILE A 24 1.20 -28.32 -5.88
CA ILE A 24 1.81 -26.98 -5.83
C ILE A 24 1.32 -26.12 -7.00
N GLY A 25 1.25 -26.68 -8.20
CA GLY A 25 0.76 -25.97 -9.39
C GLY A 25 -0.69 -25.50 -9.24
N ILE A 26 -1.57 -26.36 -8.71
CA ILE A 26 -2.98 -26.01 -8.47
C ILE A 26 -3.10 -24.93 -7.40
N LEU A 27 -2.41 -25.06 -6.29
CA LEU A 27 -2.45 -24.08 -5.22
C LEU A 27 -1.88 -22.73 -5.66
N ALA A 28 -0.79 -22.73 -6.41
CA ALA A 28 -0.18 -21.53 -6.95
C ALA A 28 -1.11 -20.81 -7.93
N ALA A 29 -1.85 -21.54 -8.77
CA ALA A 29 -2.79 -20.95 -9.72
C ALA A 29 -3.90 -20.14 -9.04
N ILE A 30 -4.29 -20.50 -7.83
CA ILE A 30 -5.32 -19.80 -7.05
C ILE A 30 -4.72 -18.69 -6.19
N ALA A 31 -3.56 -18.96 -5.56
CA ALA A 31 -2.98 -18.07 -4.56
C ALA A 31 -2.30 -16.83 -5.16
N ILE A 32 -1.62 -16.97 -6.29
CA ILE A 32 -0.85 -15.87 -6.89
C ILE A 32 -1.74 -14.70 -7.34
N PRO A 33 -2.85 -14.89 -8.08
CA PRO A 33 -3.72 -13.77 -8.47
C PRO A 33 -4.28 -13.01 -7.28
N ASN A 34 -4.69 -13.72 -6.22
CA ASN A 34 -5.19 -13.10 -5.00
C ASN A 34 -4.10 -12.29 -4.27
N PHE A 35 -2.90 -12.82 -4.19
CA PHE A 35 -1.77 -12.12 -3.58
C PHE A 35 -1.46 -10.80 -4.30
N ILE A 36 -1.48 -10.78 -5.64
CA ILE A 36 -1.26 -9.57 -6.45
C ILE A 36 -2.37 -8.55 -6.18
N ALA A 37 -3.63 -8.97 -6.10
CA ALA A 37 -4.76 -8.09 -5.78
C ALA A 37 -4.61 -7.45 -4.39
N TYR A 38 -4.24 -8.20 -3.37
CA TYR A 38 -3.97 -7.68 -2.04
C TYR A 38 -2.78 -6.72 -2.01
N ARG A 39 -1.70 -7.05 -2.71
CA ARG A 39 -0.54 -6.18 -2.82
C ARG A 39 -0.90 -4.85 -3.49
N ASN A 40 -1.71 -4.87 -4.53
CA ASN A 40 -2.13 -3.66 -5.21
C ASN A 40 -3.02 -2.77 -4.31
N LYS A 41 -3.91 -3.36 -3.51
CA LYS A 41 -4.68 -2.63 -2.49
C LYS A 41 -3.81 -1.96 -1.43
N ALA A 42 -2.65 -2.52 -1.12
CA ALA A 42 -1.72 -1.92 -0.16
C ALA A 42 -1.23 -0.53 -0.62
N PHE A 43 -1.11 -0.28 -1.90
CA PHE A 43 -0.76 1.04 -2.42
C PHE A 43 -1.87 2.07 -2.18
N CYS A 44 -3.13 1.67 -2.29
CA CYS A 44 -4.26 2.52 -1.92
C CYS A 44 -4.21 2.88 -0.43
N SER A 45 -4.04 1.86 0.42
CA SER A 45 -3.96 2.05 1.88
C SER A 45 -2.76 2.91 2.29
N ALA A 46 -1.64 2.81 1.59
CA ALA A 46 -0.47 3.65 1.83
C ALA A 46 -0.78 5.14 1.56
N ALA A 47 -1.45 5.46 0.45
CA ALA A 47 -1.84 6.83 0.14
C ALA A 47 -2.85 7.39 1.13
N GLU A 48 -3.84 6.59 1.53
CA GLU A 48 -4.81 6.98 2.57
C GLU A 48 -4.15 7.20 3.94
N SER A 49 -3.20 6.35 4.29
CA SER A 49 -2.43 6.50 5.53
C SER A 49 -1.53 7.74 5.50
N ASP A 50 -0.91 8.03 4.36
CA ASP A 50 -0.13 9.25 4.15
C ASP A 50 -1.00 10.50 4.38
N ALA A 51 -2.20 10.53 3.80
CA ALA A 51 -3.12 11.65 3.97
C ALA A 51 -3.49 11.88 5.43
N LYS A 52 -3.76 10.81 6.19
CA LYS A 52 -4.08 10.91 7.63
C LYS A 52 -2.90 11.38 8.46
N SER A 53 -1.70 10.93 8.14
CA SER A 53 -0.48 11.37 8.83
C SER A 53 -0.18 12.83 8.56
N ILE A 54 -0.36 13.29 7.32
CA ILE A 54 -0.21 14.70 6.95
C ILE A 54 -1.27 15.55 7.66
N ALA A 55 -2.50 15.05 7.80
CA ALA A 55 -3.55 15.73 8.57
C ALA A 55 -3.16 15.93 10.04
N ALA A 56 -2.53 14.94 10.66
CA ALA A 56 -2.01 15.05 12.01
C ALA A 56 -0.86 16.08 12.11
N ASP A 57 0.07 16.09 11.17
CA ASP A 57 1.17 17.06 11.12
C ASP A 57 0.63 18.50 10.94
N ILE A 58 -0.43 18.68 10.15
CA ILE A 58 -1.10 19.99 9.99
C ILE A 58 -1.75 20.44 11.31
N ALA A 59 -2.40 19.52 12.03
CA ALA A 59 -2.99 19.84 13.32
C ALA A 59 -1.92 20.26 14.34
N ASP A 60 -0.78 19.58 14.37
CA ASP A 60 0.36 19.94 15.21
C ASP A 60 0.97 21.30 14.82
N TYR A 61 1.06 21.59 13.53
CA TYR A 61 1.53 22.89 13.04
C TYR A 61 0.65 24.04 13.53
N PHE A 62 -0.66 23.91 13.45
CA PHE A 62 -1.59 24.95 13.93
C PHE A 62 -1.80 24.94 15.47
N ALA A 63 -1.28 23.97 16.18
CA ALA A 63 -1.23 24.05 17.64
C ALA A 63 -0.37 25.20 18.14
N ILE A 64 0.49 25.77 17.30
CA ILE A 64 1.31 26.94 17.60
C ILE A 64 0.50 28.19 17.17
N PRO A 65 0.10 29.09 18.10
CA PRO A 65 -0.78 30.23 17.77
C PRO A 65 -0.19 31.24 16.77
N ALA A 66 1.14 31.24 16.59
CA ALA A 66 1.80 32.11 15.63
C ALA A 66 1.68 31.63 14.18
N HIS A 67 1.28 30.38 13.97
CA HIS A 67 1.09 29.80 12.63
C HIS A 67 -0.32 30.07 12.15
N THR A 68 -0.46 31.06 11.28
CA THR A 68 -1.76 31.50 10.73
C THR A 68 -1.97 31.08 9.29
N ASN A 69 -0.91 30.70 8.59
CA ASN A 69 -0.93 30.23 7.21
C ASN A 69 -0.13 28.93 7.09
N LEU A 70 -0.51 28.10 6.13
CA LEU A 70 0.15 26.83 5.84
C LEU A 70 0.49 26.75 4.35
N VAL A 71 1.71 26.35 4.04
CA VAL A 71 2.11 25.92 2.70
C VAL A 71 2.65 24.50 2.76
N THR A 72 2.65 23.80 1.63
CA THR A 72 3.10 22.39 1.57
C THR A 72 4.52 22.20 2.14
N ALA A 73 5.38 23.22 2.01
CA ALA A 73 6.74 23.18 2.52
C ALA A 73 6.86 23.22 4.06
N ASP A 74 5.80 23.65 4.75
CA ASP A 74 5.77 23.69 6.23
C ASP A 74 5.54 22.29 6.84
N VAL A 75 5.06 21.36 6.02
CA VAL A 75 4.82 19.96 6.44
C VAL A 75 6.00 19.10 6.02
N SER A 76 6.80 18.70 7.00
CA SER A 76 7.97 17.81 6.78
C SER A 76 7.56 16.34 6.85
N TYR A 77 6.72 15.90 5.91
CA TYR A 77 6.28 14.53 5.82
C TYR A 77 6.98 13.76 4.70
N ASN A 78 7.46 12.56 5.01
CA ASN A 78 7.96 11.62 4.01
C ASN A 78 6.85 10.68 3.60
N ALA A 79 6.30 10.90 2.43
CA ALA A 79 5.27 10.04 1.87
C ALA A 79 5.80 8.62 1.59
N SER A 80 4.91 7.65 1.66
CA SER A 80 5.25 6.24 1.49
C SER A 80 5.70 5.92 0.06
N GLY A 81 6.83 5.27 -0.09
CA GLY A 81 7.33 4.82 -1.39
C GLY A 81 7.53 5.95 -2.40
N THR A 82 6.75 5.96 -3.48
CA THR A 82 6.78 6.97 -4.55
C THR A 82 5.61 7.96 -4.47
N ASN A 83 4.85 7.96 -3.38
CA ASN A 83 3.73 8.87 -3.20
C ASN A 83 4.21 10.32 -3.10
N THR A 84 3.39 11.22 -3.59
CA THR A 84 3.59 12.66 -3.46
C THR A 84 2.34 13.30 -2.87
N PHE A 85 2.49 14.43 -2.21
CA PHE A 85 1.35 15.14 -1.64
C PHE A 85 1.38 16.63 -1.93
N THR A 86 0.22 17.25 -1.92
CA THR A 86 0.03 18.70 -1.99
C THR A 86 -1.06 19.14 -1.02
N ILE A 87 -0.95 20.37 -0.53
CA ILE A 87 -1.95 21.01 0.33
C ILE A 87 -2.51 22.19 -0.43
N THR A 88 -3.84 22.22 -0.62
CA THR A 88 -4.46 23.17 -1.55
C THR A 88 -4.93 24.44 -0.88
N THR A 89 -5.29 24.45 0.40
CA THR A 89 -5.76 25.65 1.11
C THR A 89 -4.89 25.90 2.34
N ALA A 90 -4.35 27.11 2.42
CA ALA A 90 -3.38 27.50 3.43
C ALA A 90 -3.98 28.15 4.68
N ASP A 91 -5.24 28.58 4.61
CA ASP A 91 -5.92 29.30 5.69
C ASP A 91 -6.63 28.32 6.62
N PRO A 92 -6.32 28.31 7.94
CA PRO A 92 -6.97 27.42 8.89
C PRO A 92 -8.45 27.72 9.14
N SER A 93 -8.95 28.89 8.72
CA SER A 93 -10.38 29.24 8.80
C SER A 93 -11.21 28.68 7.64
N VAL A 94 -10.56 28.04 6.67
CA VAL A 94 -11.20 27.42 5.51
C VAL A 94 -10.81 25.95 5.47
N ASN A 95 -11.64 25.12 4.85
CA ASN A 95 -11.32 23.69 4.69
C ASN A 95 -9.98 23.49 4.00
N ILE A 96 -9.11 22.71 4.61
CA ILE A 96 -7.80 22.34 4.06
C ILE A 96 -7.94 21.03 3.32
N THR A 97 -7.55 21.00 2.05
CA THR A 97 -7.58 19.77 1.26
C THR A 97 -6.17 19.23 1.11
N ILE A 98 -5.98 18.00 1.58
CA ILE A 98 -4.76 17.23 1.40
C ILE A 98 -4.98 16.31 0.22
N THR A 99 -4.09 16.37 -0.75
CA THR A 99 -4.14 15.52 -1.95
C THR A 99 -2.89 14.65 -1.98
N VAL A 100 -3.07 13.34 -1.98
CA VAL A 100 -1.98 12.36 -2.07
C VAL A 100 -2.10 11.61 -3.38
N THR A 101 -1.04 11.62 -4.17
CA THR A 101 -0.96 10.88 -5.43
C THR A 101 -0.19 9.58 -5.21
N ASP A 102 -0.81 8.44 -5.52
CA ASP A 102 -0.12 7.16 -5.59
C ASP A 102 0.81 7.15 -6.80
N GLY A 103 2.10 7.40 -6.55
CA GLY A 103 3.13 7.42 -7.59
C GLY A 103 3.43 6.06 -8.20
N SER A 104 2.97 4.97 -7.58
CA SER A 104 3.12 3.62 -8.15
C SER A 104 2.15 3.33 -9.29
N GLY A 105 1.00 4.00 -9.30
CA GLY A 105 -0.11 3.76 -10.22
C GLY A 105 -0.73 2.36 -10.10
N ARG A 106 -0.53 1.69 -8.97
CA ARG A 106 -0.97 0.29 -8.74
C ARG A 106 -2.24 0.18 -7.91
N CYS A 107 -2.75 1.29 -7.35
CA CYS A 107 -4.03 1.26 -6.67
C CYS A 107 -5.14 0.89 -7.67
N PRO A 108 -5.87 -0.22 -7.47
CA PRO A 108 -6.87 -0.66 -8.45
C PRO A 108 -8.00 0.36 -8.60
N THR A 109 -8.44 0.61 -9.84
CA THR A 109 -9.55 1.52 -10.14
C THR A 109 -10.87 1.09 -9.51
N ASP A 110 -11.09 -0.22 -9.39
CA ASP A 110 -12.28 -0.76 -8.71
C ASP A 110 -12.30 -0.36 -7.22
N TYR A 111 -11.14 -0.36 -6.57
CA TYR A 111 -11.02 0.12 -5.20
C TYR A 111 -11.26 1.63 -5.12
N GLN A 112 -10.66 2.40 -6.01
CA GLN A 112 -10.83 3.85 -6.06
C GLN A 112 -12.29 4.25 -6.28
N THR A 113 -12.99 3.53 -7.16
CA THR A 113 -14.43 3.75 -7.43
C THR A 113 -15.31 3.42 -6.24
N ALA A 114 -14.95 2.38 -5.48
CA ALA A 114 -15.73 1.92 -4.33
C ALA A 114 -15.46 2.74 -3.05
N SER A 115 -14.32 3.43 -2.98
CA SER A 115 -13.88 4.16 -1.80
C SER A 115 -14.02 5.66 -2.01
N SER A 116 -14.54 6.38 -1.00
CA SER A 116 -14.63 7.83 -1.05
C SER A 116 -13.24 8.48 -0.96
N GLY A 117 -13.09 9.62 -1.62
CA GLY A 117 -11.85 10.41 -1.60
C GLY A 117 -10.93 10.16 -2.79
N TRP A 118 -11.16 9.13 -3.59
CA TRP A 118 -10.39 8.83 -4.80
C TRP A 118 -11.03 9.45 -6.06
N ASP A 119 -10.18 9.91 -6.98
CA ASP A 119 -10.61 10.52 -8.25
C ASP A 119 -10.55 9.57 -9.47
N ASN A 120 -10.24 8.30 -9.25
CA ASN A 120 -9.98 7.28 -10.29
C ASN A 120 -8.74 7.54 -11.16
N ALA A 121 -7.90 8.49 -10.78
CA ALA A 121 -6.62 8.81 -11.43
C ALA A 121 -5.43 8.65 -10.48
N ASN A 122 -5.55 7.75 -9.48
CA ASN A 122 -4.56 7.48 -8.44
C ASN A 122 -4.33 8.65 -7.47
N VAL A 123 -5.31 9.53 -7.32
CA VAL A 123 -5.24 10.65 -6.37
C VAL A 123 -6.30 10.48 -5.29
N PHE A 124 -5.85 10.48 -4.05
CA PHE A 124 -6.68 10.48 -2.87
C PHE A 124 -6.72 11.88 -2.26
N SER A 125 -7.91 12.36 -1.93
CA SER A 125 -8.11 13.67 -1.32
C SER A 125 -8.81 13.52 0.02
N GLU A 126 -8.27 14.15 1.04
CA GLU A 126 -8.86 14.29 2.37
C GLU A 126 -9.09 15.75 2.69
N VAL A 127 -10.27 16.08 3.20
CA VAL A 127 -10.66 17.44 3.57
C VAL A 127 -10.71 17.53 5.08
N LEU A 128 -9.90 18.44 5.64
CA LEU A 128 -9.98 18.83 7.03
C LEU A 128 -10.99 19.95 7.13
N ALA A 129 -12.19 19.63 7.63
CA ALA A 129 -13.24 20.60 7.92
C ALA A 129 -12.92 21.32 9.23
N GLN A 130 -13.17 22.64 9.28
CA GLN A 130 -13.08 23.47 10.48
C GLN A 130 -14.42 23.45 11.22
#